data_2d3450dc1b05b973bf3324c9c67f3c88
#
_entry.id   2d3450dc1b05b973bf3324c9c67f3c88
#
_cell.length_a   1.000
_cell.length_b   1.000
_cell.length_c   1.000
_cell.angle_alpha   90.00
_cell.angle_beta   90.00
_cell.angle_gamma   90.00
#
_symmetry.space_group_name_H-M   'P 1'
#
loop_
_entity.id
_entity.type
_entity.pdbx_description
1 polymer ?
#
loop_
_entity_poly.entity_id
_entity_poly.type
_entity_poly.pdbx_seq_one_letter_code
_entity_poly.pdbx_strand_id
1 'polypeptide(L)'
;MPFRLAAPWVLLLLLLLPAFWLVARTRQRRPPATLIIPSARLLAGVPVTRRQRLRWIPAALRLVGIALLLGALARPQIGRASSRVPAQGIDVVIALDVSGSMDDPGLSSGSKLDGAKQAIKQFIDTRKSDRVGLVIFESQARVISPLTLDYNALDQLVDQMHNGLLPDGTAIGLGITEAINLLRSSQARSRVIILATDGENNQYAVEPETAAQIAAQLHMKLYTIGLLAQGETPQTTEIDEKNMQKWAQMTGGFYGRAQTEDDLQRIFQTISKLETSRIEQSHYTIYDDLESWLVVPGLALLAAEVALSATVFRRAP
;
A
#
# COMPACT_ATOMS: atom_id res chain seq x y z
N MET A 1 -12.48 -8.99 -14.06
CA MET A 1 -11.29 -9.61 -13.40
C MET A 1 -10.18 -9.64 -14.44
N PRO A 2 -9.05 -8.96 -14.28
CA PRO A 2 -7.98 -8.99 -15.25
C PRO A 2 -7.27 -10.35 -15.18
N PHE A 3 -7.26 -11.06 -16.31
CA PHE A 3 -6.49 -12.28 -16.50
C PHE A 3 -5.10 -11.91 -17.03
N ARG A 4 -4.06 -12.49 -16.45
CA ARG A 4 -2.68 -12.25 -16.86
C ARG A 4 -1.90 -13.57 -16.89
N LEU A 5 -0.98 -13.68 -17.84
CA LEU A 5 0.05 -14.71 -17.83
C LEU A 5 1.36 -14.08 -17.34
N ALA A 6 1.96 -14.64 -16.30
CA ALA A 6 3.22 -14.11 -15.76
C ALA A 6 4.40 -14.39 -16.70
N ALA A 7 4.37 -15.51 -17.42
CA ALA A 7 5.43 -15.91 -18.36
C ALA A 7 4.85 -16.35 -19.72
N PRO A 8 4.27 -15.44 -20.53
CA PRO A 8 3.61 -15.80 -21.79
C PRO A 8 4.56 -16.43 -22.83
N TRP A 9 5.85 -16.09 -22.77
CA TRP A 9 6.87 -16.63 -23.67
C TRP A 9 7.04 -18.16 -23.56
N VAL A 10 6.68 -18.76 -22.41
CA VAL A 10 6.72 -20.22 -22.20
C VAL A 10 5.76 -20.94 -23.14
N LEU A 11 4.65 -20.29 -23.53
CA LEU A 11 3.71 -20.87 -24.48
C LEU A 11 4.33 -21.13 -25.87
N LEU A 12 5.42 -20.45 -26.20
CA LEU A 12 6.17 -20.74 -27.44
C LEU A 12 6.71 -22.16 -27.44
N LEU A 13 6.98 -22.77 -26.28
CA LEU A 13 7.41 -24.16 -26.20
C LEU A 13 6.32 -25.14 -26.65
N LEU A 14 5.05 -24.74 -26.64
CA LEU A 14 3.97 -25.56 -27.21
C LEU A 14 4.17 -25.81 -28.72
N LEU A 15 4.81 -24.88 -29.44
CA LEU A 15 5.11 -25.03 -30.84
C LEU A 15 6.12 -26.17 -31.12
N LEU A 16 6.89 -26.58 -30.09
CA LEU A 16 7.82 -27.73 -30.22
C LEU A 16 7.11 -29.08 -30.05
N LEU A 17 5.88 -29.13 -29.50
CA LEU A 17 5.16 -30.40 -29.34
C LEU A 17 4.90 -31.14 -30.66
N PRO A 18 4.46 -30.50 -31.78
CA PRO A 18 4.30 -31.18 -33.05
C PRO A 18 5.62 -31.74 -33.59
N ALA A 19 6.72 -30.99 -33.42
CA ALA A 19 8.05 -31.45 -33.84
C ALA A 19 8.48 -32.65 -33.01
N PHE A 20 8.30 -32.61 -31.69
CA PHE A 20 8.57 -33.74 -30.80
C PHE A 20 7.72 -34.98 -31.17
N TRP A 21 6.43 -34.79 -31.46
CA TRP A 21 5.54 -35.86 -31.92
C TRP A 21 6.01 -36.48 -33.24
N LEU A 22 6.42 -35.67 -34.21
CA LEU A 22 6.97 -36.15 -35.50
C LEU A 22 8.24 -36.99 -35.27
N VAL A 23 9.19 -36.51 -34.47
CA VAL A 23 10.41 -37.22 -34.13
C VAL A 23 10.10 -38.53 -33.38
N ALA A 24 9.18 -38.50 -32.43
CA ALA A 24 8.76 -39.70 -31.73
C ALA A 24 8.12 -40.74 -32.68
N ARG A 25 7.31 -40.26 -33.64
CA ARG A 25 6.67 -41.10 -34.66
C ARG A 25 7.68 -41.71 -35.65
N THR A 26 8.70 -40.94 -36.04
CA THR A 26 9.75 -41.47 -36.95
C THR A 26 10.66 -42.47 -36.25
N ARG A 27 10.99 -42.23 -34.94
CA ARG A 27 11.74 -43.21 -34.12
C ARG A 27 10.97 -44.53 -33.93
N GLN A 28 9.64 -44.45 -33.82
CA GLN A 28 8.80 -45.66 -33.73
C GLN A 28 8.70 -46.45 -35.04
N ARG A 29 9.05 -45.84 -36.19
CA ARG A 29 9.08 -46.49 -37.52
C ARG A 29 10.39 -47.21 -37.80
N ARG A 30 11.37 -47.22 -36.86
CA ARG A 30 12.52 -48.11 -37.03
C ARG A 30 11.98 -49.54 -37.10
N PRO A 31 12.29 -50.28 -38.17
CA PRO A 31 11.75 -51.64 -38.33
C PRO A 31 12.14 -52.46 -37.10
N PRO A 32 11.18 -53.16 -36.49
CA PRO A 32 11.53 -54.20 -35.51
C PRO A 32 12.44 -55.20 -36.21
N ALA A 33 13.30 -55.86 -35.42
CA ALA A 33 14.08 -56.96 -35.92
C ALA A 33 13.20 -57.83 -36.82
N THR A 34 13.58 -57.98 -38.09
CA THR A 34 12.79 -58.75 -39.04
C THR A 34 12.82 -60.19 -38.63
N LEU A 35 11.75 -60.69 -38.05
CA LEU A 35 11.49 -62.10 -37.91
C LEU A 35 11.14 -62.63 -39.31
N ILE A 36 12.01 -63.44 -39.87
CA ILE A 36 11.73 -64.14 -41.13
C ILE A 36 10.69 -65.22 -40.84
N ILE A 37 9.43 -64.90 -41.15
CA ILE A 37 8.33 -65.87 -41.01
C ILE A 37 8.14 -66.54 -42.36
N PRO A 38 8.23 -67.87 -42.46
CA PRO A 38 8.21 -68.61 -43.71
C PRO A 38 6.89 -68.50 -44.52
N SER A 39 5.82 -68.03 -43.90
CA SER A 39 4.53 -67.88 -44.57
C SER A 39 3.70 -66.69 -44.04
N ALA A 40 3.63 -65.59 -44.76
CA ALA A 40 2.79 -64.43 -44.50
C ALA A 40 1.29 -64.75 -44.58
N ARG A 41 0.90 -65.85 -45.20
CA ARG A 41 -0.48 -66.30 -45.35
C ARG A 41 -1.09 -66.73 -44.02
N LEU A 42 -0.35 -67.12 -43.03
CA LEU A 42 -0.82 -67.51 -41.70
C LEU A 42 -1.25 -66.27 -40.86
N LEU A 43 -0.86 -65.07 -41.25
CA LEU A 43 -1.26 -63.81 -40.58
C LEU A 43 -2.44 -63.13 -41.31
N ALA A 44 -2.81 -63.64 -42.52
CA ALA A 44 -3.95 -63.12 -43.23
C ALA A 44 -5.24 -63.59 -42.59
N GLY A 45 -5.91 -62.71 -41.85
CA GLY A 45 -7.17 -63.03 -41.11
C GLY A 45 -7.14 -62.80 -39.62
N VAL A 46 -5.99 -62.39 -39.07
CA VAL A 46 -5.97 -62.05 -37.63
C VAL A 46 -6.69 -60.71 -37.40
N PRO A 47 -7.80 -60.68 -36.66
CA PRO A 47 -8.54 -59.46 -36.43
C PRO A 47 -7.68 -58.47 -35.63
N VAL A 48 -7.73 -57.18 -36.04
CA VAL A 48 -7.06 -56.11 -35.34
C VAL A 48 -7.63 -56.01 -33.93
N THR A 49 -6.83 -56.29 -32.94
CA THR A 49 -7.27 -56.25 -31.53
C THR A 49 -7.58 -54.82 -31.09
N ARG A 50 -8.48 -54.68 -30.11
CA ARG A 50 -8.79 -53.38 -29.50
C ARG A 50 -7.55 -52.67 -29.01
N ARG A 51 -6.55 -53.38 -28.51
CA ARG A 51 -5.24 -52.81 -28.09
C ARG A 51 -4.49 -52.14 -29.26
N GLN A 52 -4.53 -52.68 -30.44
CA GLN A 52 -3.88 -52.10 -31.62
C GLN A 52 -4.58 -50.83 -32.07
N ARG A 53 -5.92 -50.78 -32.00
CA ARG A 53 -6.67 -49.55 -32.32
C ARG A 53 -6.42 -48.42 -31.33
N LEU A 54 -6.20 -48.73 -30.06
CA LEU A 54 -6.04 -47.75 -28.96
C LEU A 54 -4.56 -47.38 -28.67
N ARG A 55 -3.60 -47.83 -29.49
CA ARG A 55 -2.15 -47.58 -29.34
C ARG A 55 -1.77 -46.09 -29.32
N TRP A 56 -2.62 -45.23 -29.82
CA TRP A 56 -2.40 -43.78 -29.82
C TRP A 56 -2.70 -43.13 -28.48
N ILE A 57 -3.47 -43.77 -27.58
CA ILE A 57 -3.88 -43.20 -26.29
C ILE A 57 -2.70 -42.81 -25.39
N PRO A 58 -1.68 -43.66 -25.15
CA PRO A 58 -0.55 -43.25 -24.31
C PRO A 58 0.18 -42.01 -24.89
N ALA A 59 0.34 -41.94 -26.19
CA ALA A 59 0.97 -40.79 -26.84
C ALA A 59 0.12 -39.52 -26.70
N ALA A 60 -1.21 -39.63 -26.81
CA ALA A 60 -2.12 -38.51 -26.62
C ALA A 60 -2.10 -38.02 -25.15
N LEU A 61 -2.16 -38.96 -24.18
CA LEU A 61 -2.07 -38.61 -22.74
C LEU A 61 -0.76 -37.88 -22.42
N ARG A 62 0.35 -38.35 -22.97
CA ARG A 62 1.66 -37.68 -22.83
C ARG A 62 1.65 -36.28 -23.37
N LEU A 63 1.16 -36.09 -24.62
CA LEU A 63 1.08 -34.76 -25.24
C LEU A 63 0.20 -33.79 -24.47
N VAL A 64 -0.99 -34.22 -24.02
CA VAL A 64 -1.90 -33.41 -23.25
C VAL A 64 -1.30 -33.10 -21.88
N GLY A 65 -0.70 -34.08 -21.21
CA GLY A 65 -0.02 -33.87 -19.92
C GLY A 65 1.10 -32.84 -20.01
N ILE A 66 1.97 -32.95 -21.04
CA ILE A 66 3.04 -31.97 -21.29
C ILE A 66 2.44 -30.59 -21.61
N ALA A 67 1.40 -30.51 -22.44
CA ALA A 67 0.75 -29.24 -22.77
C ALA A 67 0.17 -28.54 -21.52
N LEU A 68 -0.45 -29.31 -20.62
CA LEU A 68 -0.97 -28.77 -19.35
C LEU A 68 0.16 -28.26 -18.45
N LEU A 69 1.28 -28.99 -18.36
CA LEU A 69 2.43 -28.54 -17.57
C LEU A 69 3.10 -27.30 -18.16
N LEU A 70 3.20 -27.18 -19.49
CA LEU A 70 3.68 -25.97 -20.14
C LEU A 70 2.71 -24.79 -19.93
N GLY A 71 1.40 -25.06 -19.94
CA GLY A 71 0.39 -24.06 -19.59
C GLY A 71 0.50 -23.61 -18.13
N ALA A 72 0.78 -24.54 -17.21
CA ALA A 72 1.03 -24.21 -15.80
C ALA A 72 2.30 -23.36 -15.63
N LEU A 73 3.36 -23.67 -16.37
CA LEU A 73 4.62 -22.92 -16.32
C LEU A 73 4.48 -21.48 -16.87
N ALA A 74 3.46 -21.22 -17.70
CA ALA A 74 3.09 -19.87 -18.12
C ALA A 74 2.48 -19.04 -16.98
N ARG A 75 2.20 -19.67 -15.80
CA ARG A 75 1.65 -19.07 -14.58
C ARG A 75 0.42 -18.21 -14.87
N PRO A 76 -0.71 -18.84 -15.23
CA PRO A 76 -1.96 -18.10 -15.38
C PRO A 76 -2.39 -17.54 -14.04
N GLN A 77 -2.70 -16.24 -14.03
CA GLN A 77 -3.05 -15.48 -12.83
C GLN A 77 -4.40 -14.79 -13.03
N ILE A 78 -5.23 -14.83 -11.98
CA ILE A 78 -6.44 -14.03 -11.92
C ILE A 78 -6.24 -12.91 -10.91
N GLY A 79 -6.38 -11.67 -11.38
CA GLY A 79 -6.34 -10.51 -10.52
C GLY A 79 -7.63 -10.42 -9.72
N ARG A 80 -7.53 -10.50 -8.39
CA ARG A 80 -8.59 -10.08 -7.49
C ARG A 80 -8.32 -8.65 -7.08
N ALA A 81 -9.28 -7.76 -7.32
CA ALA A 81 -9.23 -6.44 -6.72
C ALA A 81 -9.39 -6.63 -5.20
N SER A 82 -8.29 -6.69 -4.49
CA SER A 82 -8.33 -6.67 -3.03
C SER A 82 -8.40 -5.22 -2.60
N SER A 83 -9.57 -4.80 -2.16
CA SER A 83 -9.78 -3.50 -1.52
C SER A 83 -9.27 -3.46 -0.06
N ARG A 84 -8.53 -4.48 0.36
CA ARG A 84 -7.91 -4.57 1.68
C ARG A 84 -6.40 -4.71 1.55
N VAL A 85 -5.75 -3.66 1.03
CA VAL A 85 -4.42 -3.36 1.55
C VAL A 85 -4.67 -2.97 3.00
N PRO A 86 -3.95 -3.51 4.01
CA PRO A 86 -3.90 -2.84 5.29
C PRO A 86 -3.49 -1.41 4.94
N ALA A 87 -4.38 -0.46 5.22
CA ALA A 87 -4.13 0.94 4.95
C ALA A 87 -2.81 1.25 5.65
N GLN A 88 -1.74 1.45 4.88
CA GLN A 88 -0.54 2.02 5.46
C GLN A 88 -1.01 3.39 5.93
N GLY A 89 -1.12 3.54 7.25
CA GLY A 89 -1.55 4.78 7.85
C GLY A 89 -0.65 5.92 7.38
N ILE A 90 -1.12 7.12 7.55
CA ILE A 90 -0.31 8.32 7.38
C ILE A 90 0.48 8.58 8.67
N ASP A 91 1.57 9.32 8.54
CA ASP A 91 2.29 9.85 9.69
C ASP A 91 1.93 11.33 9.85
N VAL A 92 1.40 11.66 10.99
CA VAL A 92 0.96 13.01 11.34
C VAL A 92 1.76 13.51 12.52
N VAL A 93 2.31 14.72 12.42
CA VAL A 93 2.88 15.42 13.57
C VAL A 93 2.05 16.68 13.81
N ILE A 94 1.55 16.83 15.03
CA ILE A 94 0.83 18.02 15.46
C ILE A 94 1.82 18.90 16.22
N ALA A 95 2.07 20.09 15.69
CA ALA A 95 2.86 21.14 16.31
C ALA A 95 1.89 22.16 16.92
N LEU A 96 1.77 22.14 18.24
CA LEU A 96 0.84 22.98 19.00
C LEU A 96 1.59 24.12 19.68
N ASP A 97 1.11 25.33 19.46
CA ASP A 97 1.50 26.49 20.21
C ASP A 97 0.95 26.39 21.65
N VAL A 98 1.82 26.60 22.62
CA VAL A 98 1.45 26.64 24.03
C VAL A 98 1.90 27.96 24.71
N SER A 99 2.12 29.01 23.89
CA SER A 99 2.46 30.35 24.35
C SER A 99 1.37 30.98 25.22
N GLY A 100 1.72 32.07 25.91
CA GLY A 100 0.81 32.73 26.85
C GLY A 100 -0.54 33.19 26.26
N SER A 101 -0.56 33.58 24.96
CA SER A 101 -1.79 33.97 24.27
C SER A 101 -2.79 32.82 24.10
N MET A 102 -2.31 31.58 24.10
CA MET A 102 -3.15 30.39 24.00
C MET A 102 -3.99 30.16 25.28
N ASP A 103 -3.64 30.76 26.40
CA ASP A 103 -4.42 30.74 27.65
C ASP A 103 -5.60 31.75 27.64
N ASP A 104 -5.63 32.66 26.64
CA ASP A 104 -6.73 33.60 26.51
C ASP A 104 -8.05 32.89 26.24
N PRO A 105 -9.20 33.47 26.73
CA PRO A 105 -10.52 32.94 26.41
C PRO A 105 -10.73 32.78 24.93
N GLY A 106 -11.14 31.59 24.48
CA GLY A 106 -11.15 31.27 23.04
C GLY A 106 -12.33 30.44 22.59
N LEU A 107 -12.04 29.25 22.18
CA LEU A 107 -12.85 28.38 21.34
C LEU A 107 -14.12 27.78 21.98
N SER A 108 -14.71 28.31 23.00
CA SER A 108 -16.00 27.98 23.62
C SER A 108 -16.05 28.39 25.07
N SER A 109 -15.93 27.48 26.03
CA SER A 109 -16.05 27.76 27.48
C SER A 109 -14.71 27.78 28.21
N GLY A 110 -13.60 27.64 27.48
CA GLY A 110 -12.25 27.55 28.01
C GLY A 110 -11.26 28.46 27.28
N SER A 111 -9.97 28.17 27.44
CA SER A 111 -8.89 28.83 26.70
C SER A 111 -8.81 28.31 25.26
N LYS A 112 -8.10 29.02 24.37
CA LYS A 112 -7.77 28.54 23.02
C LYS A 112 -7.01 27.21 23.10
N LEU A 113 -6.12 27.08 24.09
CA LEU A 113 -5.35 25.85 24.33
C LEU A 113 -6.25 24.68 24.71
N ASP A 114 -7.24 24.88 25.59
CA ASP A 114 -8.16 23.82 25.99
C ASP A 114 -9.00 23.34 24.82
N GLY A 115 -9.50 24.25 23.98
CA GLY A 115 -10.23 23.90 22.77
C GLY A 115 -9.34 23.14 21.76
N ALA A 116 -8.08 23.56 21.59
CA ALA A 116 -7.13 22.88 20.75
C ALA A 116 -6.82 21.45 21.26
N LYS A 117 -6.58 21.29 22.56
CA LYS A 117 -6.36 19.98 23.20
C LYS A 117 -7.55 19.05 22.99
N GLN A 118 -8.77 19.52 23.18
CA GLN A 118 -9.97 18.74 22.99
C GLN A 118 -10.14 18.27 21.54
N ALA A 119 -9.91 19.16 20.58
CA ALA A 119 -9.98 18.80 19.16
C ALA A 119 -8.87 17.83 18.71
N ILE A 120 -7.66 17.98 19.27
CA ILE A 120 -6.54 17.04 19.04
C ILE A 120 -6.91 15.65 19.55
N LYS A 121 -7.47 15.53 20.77
CA LYS A 121 -7.91 14.25 21.34
C LYS A 121 -8.97 13.59 20.46
N GLN A 122 -9.99 14.33 20.05
CA GLN A 122 -11.01 13.82 19.14
C GLN A 122 -10.43 13.39 17.78
N PHE A 123 -9.45 14.14 17.26
CA PHE A 123 -8.74 13.74 16.05
C PHE A 123 -7.99 12.42 16.24
N ILE A 124 -7.29 12.26 17.36
CA ILE A 124 -6.56 11.03 17.72
C ILE A 124 -7.52 9.85 17.84
N ASP A 125 -8.65 9.99 18.50
CA ASP A 125 -9.66 8.95 18.71
C ASP A 125 -10.23 8.39 17.40
N THR A 126 -10.27 9.21 16.36
CA THR A 126 -10.74 8.75 15.02
C THR A 126 -9.70 7.92 14.27
N ARG A 127 -8.45 7.87 14.73
CA ARG A 127 -7.35 7.15 14.06
C ARG A 127 -7.38 5.65 14.39
N LYS A 128 -6.96 4.84 13.42
CA LYS A 128 -6.86 3.37 13.58
C LYS A 128 -5.51 2.81 13.18
N SER A 129 -4.83 3.47 12.27
CA SER A 129 -3.58 2.97 11.67
C SER A 129 -2.56 4.07 11.42
N ASP A 130 -2.88 5.32 11.79
CA ASP A 130 -2.03 6.48 11.57
C ASP A 130 -1.10 6.66 12.77
N ARG A 131 0.19 6.85 12.54
CA ARG A 131 1.09 7.23 13.63
C ARG A 131 0.99 8.73 13.85
N VAL A 132 0.84 9.11 15.11
CA VAL A 132 0.75 10.51 15.51
C VAL A 132 1.93 10.85 16.42
N GLY A 133 2.58 11.97 16.15
CA GLY A 133 3.61 12.59 16.99
C GLY A 133 3.14 13.96 17.49
N LEU A 134 3.64 14.38 18.64
CA LEU A 134 3.29 15.64 19.26
C LEU A 134 4.52 16.50 19.50
N VAL A 135 4.44 17.74 19.06
CA VAL A 135 5.42 18.79 19.29
C VAL A 135 4.72 19.98 19.93
N ILE A 136 5.29 20.56 20.96
CA ILE A 136 4.88 21.87 21.47
C ILE A 136 5.94 22.90 21.14
N PHE A 137 5.50 24.15 20.99
CA PHE A 137 6.44 25.26 20.84
C PHE A 137 5.94 26.54 21.54
N GLU A 138 6.86 27.28 22.03
CA GLU A 138 6.81 28.67 22.50
C GLU A 138 8.02 29.38 21.89
N SER A 139 8.92 29.99 22.64
CA SER A 139 10.20 30.51 22.12
C SER A 139 11.18 29.41 21.66
N GLN A 140 10.93 28.18 22.09
CA GLN A 140 11.63 26.95 21.70
C GLN A 140 10.60 25.91 21.25
N ALA A 141 11.08 24.82 20.67
CA ALA A 141 10.23 23.68 20.35
C ALA A 141 10.72 22.41 21.03
N ARG A 142 9.77 21.56 21.45
CA ARG A 142 10.06 20.29 22.11
C ARG A 142 9.15 19.19 21.59
N VAL A 143 9.74 18.04 21.31
CA VAL A 143 9.02 16.81 21.05
C VAL A 143 8.42 16.28 22.36
N ILE A 144 7.12 16.14 22.42
CA ILE A 144 6.37 15.55 23.54
C ILE A 144 6.18 14.05 23.31
N SER A 145 5.88 13.66 22.06
CA SER A 145 5.75 12.27 21.68
C SER A 145 6.36 12.02 20.31
N PRO A 146 7.19 10.98 20.14
CA PRO A 146 7.56 10.50 18.82
C PRO A 146 6.33 9.92 18.12
N LEU A 147 6.48 9.56 16.84
CA LEU A 147 5.43 8.90 16.05
C LEU A 147 5.03 7.56 16.68
N THR A 148 3.82 7.46 17.17
CA THR A 148 3.28 6.28 17.86
C THR A 148 1.86 5.94 17.42
N LEU A 149 1.46 4.68 17.63
CA LEU A 149 0.08 4.19 17.51
C LEU A 149 -0.61 4.06 18.87
N ASP A 150 0.09 4.40 19.97
CA ASP A 150 -0.47 4.37 21.32
C ASP A 150 -1.28 5.65 21.58
N TYR A 151 -2.52 5.63 21.14
CA TYR A 151 -3.42 6.76 21.24
C TYR A 151 -3.77 7.10 22.69
N ASN A 152 -3.81 6.11 23.60
CA ASN A 152 -4.05 6.34 25.02
C ASN A 152 -2.90 7.13 25.68
N ALA A 153 -1.66 6.80 25.32
CA ALA A 153 -0.51 7.55 25.78
C ALA A 153 -0.51 8.98 25.23
N LEU A 154 -0.90 9.17 23.96
CA LEU A 154 -1.02 10.49 23.35
C LEU A 154 -2.06 11.36 24.08
N ASP A 155 -3.22 10.82 24.41
CA ASP A 155 -4.28 11.53 25.14
C ASP A 155 -3.78 12.05 26.49
N GLN A 156 -3.07 11.23 27.25
CA GLN A 156 -2.49 11.63 28.53
C GLN A 156 -1.43 12.74 28.36
N LEU A 157 -0.63 12.67 27.30
CA LEU A 157 0.37 13.69 27.01
C LEU A 157 -0.27 15.01 26.58
N VAL A 158 -1.37 14.97 25.79
CA VAL A 158 -2.13 16.18 25.42
C VAL A 158 -2.70 16.85 26.67
N ASP A 159 -3.22 16.09 27.65
CA ASP A 159 -3.72 16.67 28.90
C ASP A 159 -2.64 17.42 29.71
N GLN A 160 -1.38 16.96 29.62
CA GLN A 160 -0.26 17.56 30.33
C GLN A 160 0.34 18.80 29.63
N MET A 161 -0.10 19.13 28.43
CA MET A 161 0.36 20.33 27.73
C MET A 161 -0.27 21.58 28.39
N HIS A 162 0.57 22.54 28.74
CA HIS A 162 0.16 23.81 29.32
C HIS A 162 1.22 24.87 29.00
N ASN A 163 0.83 26.13 29.13
CA ASN A 163 1.74 27.26 29.04
C ASN A 163 2.83 27.19 30.14
N GLY A 164 4.05 27.67 29.83
CA GLY A 164 5.16 27.69 30.76
C GLY A 164 5.96 26.40 30.83
N LEU A 165 5.73 25.43 29.92
CA LEU A 165 6.60 24.27 29.73
C LEU A 165 7.95 24.64 29.05
N LEU A 166 7.95 25.75 28.34
CA LEU A 166 9.09 26.35 27.65
C LEU A 166 9.16 27.85 28.03
N PRO A 167 10.25 28.57 27.70
CA PRO A 167 10.29 30.00 27.84
C PRO A 167 9.29 30.69 26.91
N ASP A 168 8.69 31.78 27.36
CA ASP A 168 7.66 32.51 26.63
C ASP A 168 8.12 33.06 25.30
N GLY A 169 7.21 33.07 24.31
CA GLY A 169 7.43 33.49 22.92
C GLY A 169 6.80 32.53 21.94
N THR A 170 6.89 32.86 20.66
CA THR A 170 6.26 32.08 19.57
C THR A 170 7.27 31.83 18.44
N ALA A 171 7.85 30.64 18.41
CA ALA A 171 8.86 30.19 17.41
C ALA A 171 8.25 29.20 16.44
N ILE A 172 7.35 29.66 15.54
CA ILE A 172 6.65 28.85 14.55
C ILE A 172 7.63 28.04 13.70
N GLY A 173 8.73 28.69 13.25
CA GLY A 173 9.73 28.03 12.43
C GLY A 173 10.41 26.85 13.12
N LEU A 174 10.64 26.92 14.46
CA LEU A 174 11.17 25.80 15.24
C LEU A 174 10.11 24.70 15.38
N GLY A 175 8.85 25.04 15.63
CA GLY A 175 7.75 24.06 15.70
C GLY A 175 7.66 23.23 14.41
N ILE A 176 7.68 23.89 13.25
CA ILE A 176 7.70 23.20 11.94
C ILE A 176 8.96 22.36 11.78
N THR A 177 10.14 22.87 12.17
CA THR A 177 11.43 22.17 12.03
C THR A 177 11.46 20.88 12.86
N GLU A 178 10.99 20.92 14.12
CA GLU A 178 10.90 19.73 14.96
C GLU A 178 9.90 18.70 14.41
N ALA A 179 8.80 19.14 13.83
CA ALA A 179 7.85 18.26 13.15
C ALA A 179 8.51 17.59 11.92
N ILE A 180 9.28 18.35 11.13
CA ILE A 180 10.08 17.80 10.02
C ILE A 180 11.07 16.75 10.51
N ASN A 181 11.78 17.02 11.61
CA ASN A 181 12.76 16.10 12.20
C ASN A 181 12.11 14.75 12.57
N LEU A 182 10.93 14.76 13.14
CA LEU A 182 10.18 13.53 13.45
C LEU A 182 9.76 12.77 12.20
N LEU A 183 9.38 13.48 11.12
CA LEU A 183 8.86 12.87 9.89
C LEU A 183 9.94 12.47 8.89
N ARG A 184 11.17 12.99 9.02
CA ARG A 184 12.21 12.79 8.00
C ARG A 184 12.62 11.32 7.80
N SER A 185 12.55 10.52 8.85
CA SER A 185 12.83 9.07 8.79
C SER A 185 11.62 8.21 8.44
N SER A 186 10.45 8.83 8.32
CA SER A 186 9.20 8.15 8.00
C SER A 186 9.18 7.65 6.56
N GLN A 187 8.69 6.42 6.38
CA GLN A 187 8.44 5.83 5.07
C GLN A 187 6.94 5.78 4.73
N ALA A 188 6.10 6.47 5.50
CA ALA A 188 4.68 6.57 5.20
C ALA A 188 4.46 7.29 3.86
N ARG A 189 3.39 6.91 3.17
CA ARG A 189 3.03 7.51 1.87
C ARG A 189 2.66 8.98 1.98
N SER A 190 2.05 9.37 3.09
CA SER A 190 1.75 10.75 3.40
C SER A 190 2.37 11.11 4.74
N ARG A 191 3.09 12.22 4.76
CA ARG A 191 3.76 12.80 5.91
C ARG A 191 3.18 14.19 6.11
N VAL A 192 2.49 14.37 7.22
CA VAL A 192 1.64 15.51 7.48
C VAL A 192 2.10 16.25 8.72
N ILE A 193 2.22 17.55 8.61
CA ILE A 193 2.44 18.48 9.72
C ILE A 193 1.17 19.29 9.89
N ILE A 194 0.62 19.31 11.09
CA ILE A 194 -0.48 20.19 11.46
C ILE A 194 0.05 21.20 12.47
N LEU A 195 0.14 22.45 12.05
CA LEU A 195 0.56 23.56 12.89
C LEU A 195 -0.68 24.29 13.43
N ALA A 196 -0.81 24.43 14.73
CA ALA A 196 -1.89 25.19 15.36
C ALA A 196 -1.29 26.29 16.24
N THR A 197 -1.65 27.56 15.98
CA THR A 197 -1.17 28.74 16.68
C THR A 197 -2.21 29.85 16.67
N ASP A 198 -2.14 30.76 17.61
CA ASP A 198 -2.99 31.96 17.67
C ASP A 198 -2.18 33.27 17.53
N GLY A 199 -0.87 33.18 17.34
CA GLY A 199 0.02 34.33 17.29
C GLY A 199 0.89 34.45 16.06
N GLU A 200 1.62 35.55 16.00
CA GLU A 200 2.69 35.77 15.01
C GLU A 200 4.02 35.21 15.49
N ASN A 201 4.87 34.85 14.54
CA ASN A 201 6.24 34.45 14.85
C ASN A 201 7.03 35.63 15.38
N ASN A 202 7.44 35.56 16.63
CA ASN A 202 8.27 36.59 17.27
C ASN A 202 9.70 36.11 17.60
N GLN A 203 10.04 34.86 17.23
CA GLN A 203 11.35 34.26 17.37
C GLN A 203 11.88 33.85 16.00
N TYR A 204 13.09 34.32 15.66
CA TYR A 204 13.68 34.18 14.32
C TYR A 204 14.87 33.25 14.27
N ALA A 205 14.99 32.30 15.19
CA ALA A 205 16.02 31.28 15.15
C ALA A 205 15.94 30.42 13.84
N VAL A 206 14.70 30.16 13.41
CA VAL A 206 14.40 29.59 12.08
C VAL A 206 13.21 30.36 11.51
N GLU A 207 13.37 30.91 10.30
CA GLU A 207 12.25 31.56 9.60
C GLU A 207 11.18 30.52 9.21
N PRO A 208 9.91 30.75 9.54
CA PRO A 208 8.83 29.79 9.23
C PRO A 208 8.71 29.46 7.73
N GLU A 209 8.97 30.46 6.86
CA GLU A 209 8.98 30.26 5.41
C GLU A 209 10.08 29.29 4.98
N THR A 210 11.28 29.38 5.57
CA THR A 210 12.38 28.48 5.29
C THR A 210 12.03 27.04 5.74
N ALA A 211 11.43 26.88 6.92
CA ALA A 211 10.97 25.58 7.40
C ALA A 211 9.90 25.00 6.47
N ALA A 212 8.94 25.81 6.01
CA ALA A 212 7.93 25.37 5.04
C ALA A 212 8.53 24.97 3.69
N GLN A 213 9.56 25.69 3.20
CA GLN A 213 10.31 25.31 1.98
C GLN A 213 10.99 23.94 2.14
N ILE A 214 11.62 23.68 3.29
CA ILE A 214 12.24 22.39 3.59
C ILE A 214 11.18 21.28 3.62
N ALA A 215 10.02 21.53 4.27
CA ALA A 215 8.91 20.57 4.27
C ALA A 215 8.45 20.24 2.84
N ALA A 216 8.32 21.25 1.98
CA ALA A 216 7.95 21.09 0.57
C ALA A 216 8.98 20.26 -0.21
N GLN A 217 10.28 20.53 -0.04
CA GLN A 217 11.37 19.76 -0.67
C GLN A 217 11.38 18.30 -0.24
N LEU A 218 11.03 18.04 1.02
CA LEU A 218 10.91 16.70 1.57
C LEU A 218 9.57 16.03 1.25
N HIS A 219 8.71 16.67 0.45
CA HIS A 219 7.35 16.21 0.11
C HIS A 219 6.47 15.93 1.35
N MET A 220 6.64 16.75 2.39
CA MET A 220 5.77 16.78 3.56
C MET A 220 4.71 17.86 3.38
N LYS A 221 3.51 17.61 3.85
CA LYS A 221 2.44 18.60 3.78
C LYS A 221 2.31 19.34 5.09
N LEU A 222 2.16 20.64 5.00
CA LEU A 222 1.92 21.52 6.14
C LEU A 222 0.49 22.06 6.05
N TYR A 223 -0.31 21.73 7.05
CA TYR A 223 -1.60 22.34 7.30
C TYR A 223 -1.43 23.34 8.44
N THR A 224 -1.88 24.54 8.25
CA THR A 224 -1.78 25.61 9.25
C THR A 224 -3.16 25.98 9.76
N ILE A 225 -3.32 26.06 11.07
CA ILE A 225 -4.58 26.36 11.74
C ILE A 225 -4.38 27.60 12.60
N GLY A 226 -5.10 28.68 12.28
CA GLY A 226 -5.15 29.88 13.08
C GLY A 226 -6.29 29.79 14.09
N LEU A 227 -5.97 29.94 15.36
CA LEU A 227 -6.91 29.88 16.47
C LEU A 227 -7.28 31.29 16.90
N LEU A 228 -8.54 31.68 16.72
CA LEU A 228 -9.04 33.02 17.06
C LEU A 228 -10.13 32.91 18.14
N ALA A 229 -10.15 33.86 19.04
CA ALA A 229 -11.27 33.98 19.99
C ALA A 229 -12.56 34.37 19.24
N GLN A 230 -13.68 34.09 19.87
CA GLN A 230 -15.00 34.39 19.30
C GLN A 230 -15.16 35.91 19.14
N GLY A 231 -15.39 36.35 17.91
CA GLY A 231 -15.52 37.79 17.59
C GLY A 231 -14.20 38.49 17.22
N GLU A 232 -13.07 37.85 17.36
CA GLU A 232 -11.80 38.35 16.81
C GLU A 232 -11.79 38.30 15.29
N THR A 233 -11.13 39.27 14.69
CA THR A 233 -10.89 39.33 13.24
C THR A 233 -9.38 39.35 12.98
N PRO A 234 -8.92 39.00 11.78
CA PRO A 234 -7.49 39.07 11.45
C PRO A 234 -6.85 40.44 11.63
N GLN A 235 -7.68 41.49 11.67
CA GLN A 235 -7.22 42.87 11.89
C GLN A 235 -7.09 43.24 13.35
N THR A 236 -7.66 42.42 14.25
CA THR A 236 -7.66 42.67 15.73
C THR A 236 -6.77 41.68 16.46
N THR A 237 -6.21 40.68 15.76
CA THR A 237 -5.33 39.65 16.32
C THR A 237 -3.92 39.77 15.78
N GLU A 238 -2.97 39.18 16.48
CA GLU A 238 -1.57 39.10 16.05
C GLU A 238 -1.32 37.95 15.06
N ILE A 239 -2.37 37.30 14.51
CA ILE A 239 -2.21 36.19 13.57
C ILE A 239 -1.87 36.69 12.18
N ASP A 240 -0.74 36.23 11.64
CA ASP A 240 -0.37 36.43 10.25
C ASP A 240 -0.99 35.35 9.33
N GLU A 241 -2.31 35.44 9.13
CA GLU A 241 -3.02 34.49 8.27
C GLU A 241 -2.45 34.41 6.86
N LYS A 242 -1.97 35.54 6.32
CA LYS A 242 -1.45 35.61 4.94
C LYS A 242 -0.20 34.75 4.79
N ASN A 243 0.71 34.84 5.74
CA ASN A 243 1.92 34.00 5.73
C ASN A 243 1.60 32.55 6.06
N MET A 244 0.72 32.27 7.02
CA MET A 244 0.26 30.90 7.31
C MET A 244 -0.37 30.24 6.09
N GLN A 245 -1.19 30.97 5.34
CA GLN A 245 -1.76 30.47 4.07
C GLN A 245 -0.68 30.22 3.02
N LYS A 246 0.31 31.10 2.89
CA LYS A 246 1.44 30.95 1.98
C LYS A 246 2.24 29.69 2.31
N TRP A 247 2.62 29.46 3.58
CA TRP A 247 3.37 28.27 4.01
C TRP A 247 2.64 26.98 3.72
N ALA A 248 1.33 26.92 4.01
CA ALA A 248 0.51 25.76 3.73
C ALA A 248 0.47 25.47 2.22
N GLN A 249 0.20 26.49 1.38
CA GLN A 249 0.13 26.36 -0.08
C GLN A 249 1.44 25.85 -0.69
N MET A 250 2.59 26.31 -0.19
CA MET A 250 3.92 25.88 -0.67
C MET A 250 4.13 24.35 -0.56
N THR A 251 3.48 23.70 0.40
CA THR A 251 3.58 22.26 0.65
C THR A 251 2.42 21.46 0.07
N GLY A 252 1.44 22.13 -0.53
CA GLY A 252 0.19 21.50 -1.02
C GLY A 252 -0.81 21.19 0.08
N GLY A 253 -0.69 21.82 1.26
CA GLY A 253 -1.68 21.87 2.32
C GLY A 253 -2.65 23.04 2.17
N PHE A 254 -3.37 23.36 3.25
CA PHE A 254 -4.25 24.54 3.32
C PHE A 254 -4.18 25.20 4.69
N TYR A 255 -4.61 26.44 4.76
CA TYR A 255 -4.86 27.18 5.99
C TYR A 255 -6.32 27.06 6.42
N GLY A 256 -6.56 26.77 7.68
CA GLY A 256 -7.87 26.77 8.30
C GLY A 256 -7.95 27.79 9.42
N ARG A 257 -9.05 28.55 9.47
CA ARG A 257 -9.37 29.45 10.59
C ARG A 257 -10.35 28.76 11.51
N ALA A 258 -10.08 28.72 12.81
CA ALA A 258 -10.95 28.17 13.83
C ALA A 258 -11.30 29.22 14.87
N GLN A 259 -12.60 29.53 15.01
CA GLN A 259 -13.17 30.40 16.04
C GLN A 259 -14.04 29.63 17.04
N THR A 260 -14.37 28.39 16.67
CA THR A 260 -15.14 27.47 17.50
C THR A 260 -14.51 26.08 17.48
N GLU A 261 -14.84 25.25 18.47
CA GLU A 261 -14.44 23.83 18.47
C GLU A 261 -14.94 23.10 17.22
N ASP A 262 -16.16 23.42 16.77
CA ASP A 262 -16.74 22.83 15.54
C ASP A 262 -15.93 23.19 14.29
N ASP A 263 -15.39 24.42 14.21
CA ASP A 263 -14.51 24.80 13.12
C ASP A 263 -13.25 23.93 13.10
N LEU A 264 -12.63 23.80 14.27
CA LEU A 264 -11.41 23.03 14.44
C LEU A 264 -11.62 21.54 14.11
N GLN A 265 -12.73 20.98 14.56
CA GLN A 265 -13.13 19.60 14.20
C GLN A 265 -13.34 19.45 12.68
N ARG A 266 -14.01 20.40 12.03
CA ARG A 266 -14.20 20.38 10.56
C ARG A 266 -12.89 20.45 9.79
N ILE A 267 -11.93 21.26 10.29
CA ILE A 267 -10.59 21.35 9.70
C ILE A 267 -9.88 19.99 9.81
N PHE A 268 -9.85 19.38 11.00
CA PHE A 268 -9.25 18.06 11.20
C PHE A 268 -9.92 16.96 10.37
N GLN A 269 -11.24 16.96 10.26
CA GLN A 269 -11.97 16.03 9.39
C GLN A 269 -11.62 16.22 7.90
N THR A 270 -11.45 17.49 7.48
CA THR A 270 -11.06 17.81 6.10
C THR A 270 -9.65 17.29 5.80
N ILE A 271 -8.69 17.51 6.70
CA ILE A 271 -7.32 16.97 6.59
C ILE A 271 -7.39 15.44 6.48
N SER A 272 -8.16 14.80 7.35
CA SER A 272 -8.34 13.35 7.33
C SER A 272 -8.86 12.84 5.99
N LYS A 273 -9.91 13.44 5.45
CA LYS A 273 -10.50 13.05 4.15
C LYS A 273 -9.52 13.24 2.99
N LEU A 274 -8.79 14.35 2.96
CA LEU A 274 -7.82 14.65 1.90
C LEU A 274 -6.67 13.64 1.89
N GLU A 275 -6.19 13.22 3.05
CA GLU A 275 -5.07 12.30 3.14
C GLU A 275 -5.49 10.85 2.96
N THR A 276 -6.67 10.45 3.44
CA THR A 276 -7.22 9.10 3.25
C THR A 276 -7.57 8.84 1.78
N SER A 277 -8.18 9.80 1.08
CA SER A 277 -8.57 9.63 -0.33
C SER A 277 -7.39 9.42 -1.27
N ARG A 278 -6.21 9.94 -0.94
CA ARG A 278 -4.97 9.69 -1.70
C ARG A 278 -4.43 8.27 -1.55
N ILE A 279 -4.68 7.62 -0.43
CA ILE A 279 -4.26 6.24 -0.17
C ILE A 279 -5.17 5.26 -0.94
N GLU A 280 -6.47 5.54 -1.01
CA GLU A 280 -7.44 4.67 -1.69
C GLU A 280 -7.25 4.61 -3.22
N GLN A 281 -6.63 5.59 -3.84
CA GLN A 281 -6.39 5.61 -5.29
C GLN A 281 -5.30 4.65 -5.78
N SER A 282 -4.53 4.04 -4.89
CA SER A 282 -3.58 3.01 -5.30
C SER A 282 -4.21 1.61 -5.23
N HIS A 283 -4.93 1.23 -6.29
CA HIS A 283 -5.44 -0.11 -6.46
C HIS A 283 -4.30 -1.11 -6.66
N TYR A 284 -4.00 -1.89 -5.65
CA TYR A 284 -3.17 -3.08 -5.80
C TYR A 284 -4.05 -4.24 -6.26
N THR A 285 -3.74 -4.77 -7.42
CA THR A 285 -4.34 -6.04 -7.87
C THR A 285 -3.47 -7.18 -7.34
N ILE A 286 -4.01 -7.94 -6.38
CA ILE A 286 -3.37 -9.18 -5.95
C ILE A 286 -3.68 -10.24 -7.02
N TYR A 287 -2.65 -10.89 -7.51
CA TYR A 287 -2.78 -11.95 -8.49
C TYR A 287 -2.68 -13.31 -7.80
N ASP A 288 -3.74 -14.11 -7.88
CA ASP A 288 -3.74 -15.49 -7.42
C ASP A 288 -3.25 -16.40 -8.56
N ASP A 289 -2.29 -17.26 -8.25
CA ASP A 289 -1.74 -18.23 -9.19
C ASP A 289 -2.71 -19.42 -9.38
N LEU A 290 -3.04 -19.73 -10.63
CA LEU A 290 -3.89 -20.87 -11.00
C LEU A 290 -3.07 -22.07 -11.47
N GLU A 291 -1.76 -22.05 -11.28
CA GLU A 291 -0.87 -23.10 -11.77
C GLU A 291 -1.23 -24.50 -11.27
N SER A 292 -1.67 -24.63 -10.01
CA SER A 292 -2.06 -25.91 -9.40
C SER A 292 -3.20 -26.60 -10.14
N TRP A 293 -4.14 -25.84 -10.70
CA TRP A 293 -5.25 -26.39 -11.49
C TRP A 293 -4.81 -27.04 -12.81
N LEU A 294 -3.63 -26.73 -13.29
CA LEU A 294 -3.04 -27.30 -14.49
C LEU A 294 -1.97 -28.34 -14.15
N VAL A 295 -1.20 -28.13 -13.09
CA VAL A 295 -0.13 -29.08 -12.65
C VAL A 295 -0.73 -30.41 -12.23
N VAL A 296 -1.75 -30.42 -11.38
CA VAL A 296 -2.33 -31.65 -10.83
C VAL A 296 -2.88 -32.54 -11.94
N PRO A 297 -3.76 -32.10 -12.86
CA PRO A 297 -4.24 -32.96 -13.94
C PRO A 297 -3.13 -33.33 -14.93
N GLY A 298 -2.16 -32.44 -15.19
CA GLY A 298 -1.02 -32.72 -16.04
C GLY A 298 -0.18 -33.91 -15.54
N LEU A 299 0.16 -33.90 -14.24
CA LEU A 299 0.89 -35.01 -13.61
C LEU A 299 0.05 -36.29 -13.54
N ALA A 300 -1.24 -36.19 -13.26
CA ALA A 300 -2.14 -37.33 -13.25
C ALA A 300 -2.21 -38.03 -14.63
N LEU A 301 -2.26 -37.26 -15.73
CA LEU A 301 -2.25 -37.81 -17.08
C LEU A 301 -0.92 -38.50 -17.43
N LEU A 302 0.21 -37.92 -17.01
CA LEU A 302 1.52 -38.54 -17.23
C LEU A 302 1.69 -39.81 -16.41
N ALA A 303 1.21 -39.84 -15.16
CA ALA A 303 1.20 -41.06 -14.33
C ALA A 303 0.33 -42.17 -14.94
N ALA A 304 -0.87 -41.79 -15.45
CA ALA A 304 -1.76 -42.71 -16.15
C ALA A 304 -1.13 -43.23 -17.44
N GLU A 305 -0.43 -42.41 -18.19
CA GLU A 305 0.31 -42.83 -19.40
C GLU A 305 1.37 -43.87 -19.06
N VAL A 306 2.18 -43.61 -18.02
CA VAL A 306 3.23 -44.55 -17.58
C VAL A 306 2.60 -45.86 -17.15
N ALA A 307 1.54 -45.86 -16.35
CA ALA A 307 0.84 -47.03 -15.90
C ALA A 307 0.25 -47.85 -17.05
N LEU A 308 -0.41 -47.19 -18.00
CA LEU A 308 -0.98 -47.82 -19.19
C LEU A 308 0.10 -48.38 -20.10
N SER A 309 1.22 -47.69 -20.26
CA SER A 309 2.35 -48.19 -21.07
C SER A 309 3.04 -49.39 -20.46
N ALA A 310 3.12 -49.44 -19.12
CA ALA A 310 3.73 -50.55 -18.37
C ALA A 310 2.84 -51.81 -18.27
N THR A 311 1.51 -51.62 -18.33
CA THR A 311 0.55 -52.72 -18.11
C THR A 311 -0.13 -53.13 -19.44
N VAL A 312 -1.07 -52.31 -19.93
CA VAL A 312 -1.94 -52.66 -21.05
C VAL A 312 -1.22 -52.61 -22.40
N PHE A 313 -0.33 -51.64 -22.58
CA PHE A 313 0.37 -51.41 -23.84
C PHE A 313 1.84 -51.84 -23.80
N ARG A 314 2.20 -52.70 -22.83
CA ARG A 314 3.55 -53.25 -22.74
C ARG A 314 3.94 -53.92 -24.06
N ARG A 315 5.06 -53.50 -24.64
CA ARG A 315 5.64 -54.14 -25.81
C ARG A 315 6.44 -55.34 -25.26
N ALA A 316 6.14 -56.56 -25.74
CA ALA A 316 7.06 -57.67 -25.53
C ALA A 316 8.36 -57.35 -26.28
N PRO A 317 9.53 -57.70 -25.74
CA PRO A 317 10.83 -57.45 -26.35
C PRO A 317 10.97 -58.16 -27.71
#